data_6ff265247a366b4410dee1bd05476a13
#
_entry.id   6ff265247a366b4410dee1bd05476a13
#
_cell.length_a   1.000
_cell.length_b   1.000
_cell.length_c   1.000
_cell.angle_alpha   90.00
_cell.angle_beta   90.00
_cell.angle_gamma   90.00
#
_symmetry.space_group_name_H-M   'P 1'
#
loop_
_entity.id
_entity.type
_entity.pdbx_description
1 polymer ?
#
loop_
_entity_poly.entity_id
_entity_poly.type
_entity_poly.pdbx_seq_one_letter_code
_entity_poly.pdbx_strand_id
1 'polypeptide(L)'
;VIDEGSFERAAAVLHITRSAVSQRIKLLEERVGQVLVRRATPCTATEAGQALYRHAREIALSEADALAAIGGGPRSTTRLAIGVNADSLATWFPAAMAQAGEDPSITFDIHVEDQDHSANLLREGRVMAAVTADPQPVQGCQVLPLGTLRYRALASPAFMQRFFATGVTATTLARAPMLVFNRKDALQRRYVRRITRSTLPP
;
A
#
# COMPACT_ATOMS: atom_id res chain seq x y z
N VAL A 1 -13.31 -11.49 9.50
CA VAL A 1 -12.31 -11.95 10.49
C VAL A 1 -10.97 -11.26 10.24
N ILE A 2 -10.51 -11.24 9.00
CA ILE A 2 -9.24 -10.57 8.66
C ILE A 2 -9.36 -9.06 8.86
N ASP A 3 -10.38 -8.41 8.30
CA ASP A 3 -10.62 -6.97 8.46
C ASP A 3 -10.76 -6.54 9.93
N GLU A 4 -11.43 -7.37 10.72
CA GLU A 4 -11.70 -7.10 12.12
C GLU A 4 -10.57 -7.54 13.06
N GLY A 5 -9.61 -8.30 12.55
CA GLY A 5 -8.49 -8.85 13.31
C GLY A 5 -8.87 -9.87 14.38
N SER A 6 -10.16 -10.23 14.53
CA SER A 6 -10.62 -11.24 15.50
C SER A 6 -11.97 -11.87 15.12
N PHE A 7 -12.19 -13.10 15.59
CA PHE A 7 -13.45 -13.82 15.41
C PHE A 7 -14.59 -13.15 16.21
N GLU A 8 -14.31 -12.57 17.36
CA GLU A 8 -15.28 -11.88 18.21
C GLU A 8 -15.82 -10.63 17.52
N ARG A 9 -14.93 -9.77 17.00
CA ARG A 9 -15.33 -8.55 16.27
C ARG A 9 -16.08 -8.88 15.00
N ALA A 10 -15.61 -9.87 14.25
CA ALA A 10 -16.31 -10.33 13.04
C ALA A 10 -17.73 -10.84 13.38
N ALA A 11 -17.90 -11.56 14.48
CA ALA A 11 -19.19 -12.02 14.95
C ALA A 11 -20.13 -10.85 15.31
N ALA A 12 -19.61 -9.83 15.98
CA ALA A 12 -20.36 -8.63 16.33
C ALA A 12 -20.83 -7.86 15.08
N VAL A 13 -19.94 -7.64 14.10
CA VAL A 13 -20.27 -6.95 12.84
C VAL A 13 -21.28 -7.72 12.01
N LEU A 14 -21.20 -9.06 12.00
CA LEU A 14 -22.11 -9.93 11.24
C LEU A 14 -23.40 -10.29 12.01
N HIS A 15 -23.58 -9.79 13.24
CA HIS A 15 -24.70 -10.11 14.13
C HIS A 15 -24.95 -11.61 14.30
N ILE A 16 -23.87 -12.41 14.42
CA ILE A 16 -23.91 -13.85 14.65
C ILE A 16 -22.97 -14.22 15.81
N THR A 17 -23.01 -15.49 16.25
CA THR A 17 -22.14 -15.95 17.33
C THR A 17 -20.71 -16.19 16.84
N ARG A 18 -19.73 -16.06 17.74
CA ARG A 18 -18.33 -16.42 17.45
C ARG A 18 -18.18 -17.86 16.97
N SER A 19 -18.94 -18.79 17.54
CA SER A 19 -18.95 -20.19 17.13
C SER A 19 -19.42 -20.37 15.68
N ALA A 20 -20.44 -19.60 15.26
CA ALA A 20 -20.92 -19.63 13.87
C ALA A 20 -19.87 -19.08 12.91
N VAL A 21 -19.14 -18.01 13.24
CA VAL A 21 -18.00 -17.53 12.45
C VAL A 21 -16.93 -18.61 12.34
N SER A 22 -16.55 -19.21 13.48
CA SER A 22 -15.52 -20.26 13.52
C SER A 22 -15.89 -21.47 12.67
N GLN A 23 -17.17 -21.90 12.73
CA GLN A 23 -17.66 -23.02 11.91
C GLN A 23 -17.65 -22.69 10.41
N ARG A 24 -18.05 -21.48 10.01
CA ARG A 24 -18.03 -21.04 8.60
C ARG A 24 -16.62 -21.01 8.04
N ILE A 25 -15.66 -20.48 8.81
CA ILE A 25 -14.25 -20.49 8.41
C ILE A 25 -13.74 -21.94 8.29
N LYS A 26 -14.04 -22.81 9.27
CA LYS A 26 -13.63 -24.22 9.23
C LYS A 26 -14.17 -24.95 8.00
N LEU A 27 -15.45 -24.81 7.69
CA LEU A 27 -16.07 -25.39 6.50
C LEU A 27 -15.43 -24.87 5.21
N LEU A 28 -15.08 -23.58 5.15
CA LEU A 28 -14.38 -23.02 4.03
C LEU A 28 -12.97 -23.61 3.88
N GLU A 29 -12.23 -23.74 4.96
CA GLU A 29 -10.90 -24.36 5.01
C GLU A 29 -10.95 -25.84 4.59
N GLU A 30 -11.95 -26.58 5.06
CA GLU A 30 -12.19 -27.98 4.65
C GLU A 30 -12.48 -28.09 3.14
N ARG A 31 -13.31 -27.18 2.61
CA ARG A 31 -13.66 -27.14 1.18
C ARG A 31 -12.46 -26.80 0.29
N VAL A 32 -11.61 -25.88 0.74
CA VAL A 32 -10.40 -25.46 0.02
C VAL A 32 -9.24 -26.43 0.24
N GLY A 33 -9.29 -27.22 1.30
CA GLY A 33 -8.21 -28.14 1.68
C GLY A 33 -6.99 -27.47 2.29
N GLN A 34 -7.09 -26.23 2.71
CA GLN A 34 -5.99 -25.43 3.26
C GLN A 34 -6.46 -24.53 4.40
N VAL A 35 -5.58 -24.28 5.37
CA VAL A 35 -5.81 -23.27 6.42
C VAL A 35 -5.77 -21.87 5.79
N LEU A 36 -6.80 -21.08 6.01
CA LEU A 36 -6.95 -19.75 5.43
C LEU A 36 -6.67 -18.63 6.44
N VAL A 37 -6.89 -18.89 7.73
CA VAL A 37 -6.77 -17.89 8.80
C VAL A 37 -5.77 -18.34 9.84
N ARG A 38 -4.73 -17.54 10.07
CA ARG A 38 -3.83 -17.69 11.24
C ARG A 38 -4.52 -17.09 12.46
N ARG A 39 -4.75 -17.89 13.48
CA ARG A 39 -5.38 -17.49 14.75
C ARG A 39 -4.37 -16.81 15.67
N ALA A 40 -3.83 -15.67 15.23
CA ALA A 40 -2.97 -14.80 16.03
C ALA A 40 -3.78 -13.59 16.53
N THR A 41 -3.15 -12.70 17.27
CA THR A 41 -3.74 -11.41 17.67
C THR A 41 -2.87 -10.27 17.10
N PRO A 42 -3.34 -9.57 16.06
CA PRO A 42 -4.59 -9.79 15.31
C PRO A 42 -4.58 -11.05 14.45
N CYS A 43 -5.78 -11.57 14.10
CA CYS A 43 -5.91 -12.64 13.11
C CYS A 43 -5.41 -12.17 11.74
N THR A 44 -4.65 -13.02 11.05
CA THR A 44 -4.09 -12.72 9.73
C THR A 44 -4.41 -13.84 8.74
N ALA A 45 -4.45 -13.52 7.45
CA ALA A 45 -4.62 -14.52 6.42
C ALA A 45 -3.33 -15.32 6.20
N THR A 46 -3.46 -16.60 5.82
CA THR A 46 -2.38 -17.36 5.19
C THR A 46 -2.23 -16.91 3.72
N GLU A 47 -1.25 -17.42 3.00
CA GLU A 47 -1.09 -17.13 1.56
C GLU A 47 -2.34 -17.54 0.77
N ALA A 48 -2.87 -18.75 1.00
CA ALA A 48 -4.13 -19.20 0.40
C ALA A 48 -5.33 -18.33 0.86
N GLY A 49 -5.36 -17.97 2.15
CA GLY A 49 -6.36 -17.06 2.71
C GLY A 49 -6.35 -15.69 2.05
N GLN A 50 -5.16 -15.16 1.73
CA GLN A 50 -5.03 -13.86 1.05
C GLN A 50 -5.54 -13.90 -0.40
N ALA A 51 -5.26 -14.97 -1.13
CA ALA A 51 -5.77 -15.14 -2.47
C ALA A 51 -7.32 -15.13 -2.48
N LEU A 52 -7.93 -15.87 -1.55
CA LEU A 52 -9.37 -15.93 -1.42
C LEU A 52 -9.99 -14.63 -0.90
N TYR A 53 -9.30 -13.94 0.02
CA TYR A 53 -9.73 -12.64 0.54
C TYR A 53 -9.75 -11.56 -0.56
N ARG A 54 -8.73 -11.50 -1.42
CA ARG A 54 -8.71 -10.61 -2.58
C ARG A 54 -9.90 -10.89 -3.50
N HIS A 55 -10.10 -12.14 -3.86
CA HIS A 55 -11.22 -12.56 -4.71
C HIS A 55 -12.59 -12.19 -4.11
N ALA A 56 -12.77 -12.37 -2.81
CA ALA A 56 -13.99 -11.96 -2.13
C ALA A 56 -14.21 -10.43 -2.18
N ARG A 57 -13.15 -9.63 -2.10
CA ARG A 57 -13.21 -8.16 -2.25
C ARG A 57 -13.58 -7.75 -3.67
N GLU A 58 -13.03 -8.41 -4.68
CA GLU A 58 -13.37 -8.18 -6.10
C GLU A 58 -14.86 -8.50 -6.38
N ILE A 59 -15.35 -9.62 -5.86
CA ILE A 59 -16.76 -9.99 -5.97
C ILE A 59 -17.66 -8.93 -5.31
N ALA A 60 -17.33 -8.49 -4.10
CA ALA A 60 -18.13 -7.50 -3.38
C ALA A 60 -18.23 -6.17 -4.14
N LEU A 61 -17.13 -5.74 -4.80
CA LEU A 61 -17.17 -4.56 -5.68
C LEU A 61 -18.05 -4.76 -6.90
N SER A 62 -17.86 -5.87 -7.61
CA SER A 62 -18.67 -6.19 -8.80
C SER A 62 -20.14 -6.30 -8.46
N GLU A 63 -20.49 -6.84 -7.29
CA GLU A 63 -21.85 -6.90 -6.80
C GLU A 63 -22.41 -5.50 -6.50
N ALA A 64 -21.61 -4.65 -5.85
CA ALA A 64 -21.99 -3.26 -5.57
C ALA A 64 -22.24 -2.46 -6.86
N ASP A 65 -21.37 -2.61 -7.86
CA ASP A 65 -21.52 -1.99 -9.18
C ASP A 65 -22.80 -2.47 -9.89
N ALA A 66 -23.08 -3.77 -9.86
CA ALA A 66 -24.28 -4.34 -10.46
C ALA A 66 -25.57 -3.83 -9.77
N LEU A 67 -25.57 -3.76 -8.43
CA LEU A 67 -26.70 -3.22 -7.67
C LEU A 67 -26.91 -1.73 -7.94
N ALA A 68 -25.84 -0.96 -8.05
CA ALA A 68 -25.91 0.46 -8.42
C ALA A 68 -26.52 0.67 -9.82
N ALA A 69 -26.14 -0.18 -10.79
CA ALA A 69 -26.62 -0.10 -12.17
C ALA A 69 -28.13 -0.36 -12.31
N ILE A 70 -28.73 -1.17 -11.42
CA ILE A 70 -30.18 -1.47 -11.43
C ILE A 70 -30.99 -0.56 -10.49
N GLY A 71 -30.36 0.45 -9.88
CA GLY A 71 -31.02 1.36 -8.93
C GLY A 71 -31.47 0.68 -7.63
N GLY A 72 -31.00 -0.53 -7.36
CA GLY A 72 -31.40 -1.34 -6.22
C GLY A 72 -30.40 -1.28 -5.07
N GLY A 73 -30.80 -0.63 -3.99
CA GLY A 73 -30.11 -0.67 -2.70
C GLY A 73 -29.68 0.69 -2.17
N PRO A 74 -29.47 0.83 -0.84
CA PRO A 74 -28.80 2.00 -0.32
C PRO A 74 -27.41 2.04 -0.95
N ARG A 75 -26.96 3.22 -1.41
CA ARG A 75 -25.59 3.42 -1.88
C ARG A 75 -24.63 3.01 -0.75
N SER A 76 -24.17 1.75 -0.80
CA SER A 76 -23.19 1.31 0.17
C SER A 76 -21.92 2.12 -0.09
N THR A 77 -21.42 2.77 0.94
CA THR A 77 -20.16 3.50 0.84
C THR A 77 -19.04 2.52 0.50
N THR A 78 -18.47 2.65 -0.67
CA THR A 78 -17.35 1.82 -1.12
C THR A 78 -16.06 2.37 -0.50
N ARG A 79 -15.43 1.59 0.36
CA ARG A 79 -14.15 1.93 0.96
C ARG A 79 -13.01 1.42 0.06
N LEU A 80 -12.29 2.33 -0.57
CA LEU A 80 -11.14 2.02 -1.42
C LEU A 80 -9.85 2.07 -0.61
N ALA A 81 -9.27 0.90 -0.33
CA ALA A 81 -7.97 0.80 0.30
C ALA A 81 -6.86 1.00 -0.75
N ILE A 82 -6.05 2.04 -0.59
CA ILE A 82 -5.02 2.44 -1.57
C ILE A 82 -3.67 2.59 -0.88
N GLY A 83 -2.65 1.92 -1.41
CA GLY A 83 -1.26 2.11 -1.03
C GLY A 83 -0.65 3.30 -1.77
N VAL A 84 -0.05 4.26 -1.06
CA VAL A 84 0.57 5.44 -1.69
C VAL A 84 1.85 5.81 -0.95
N ASN A 85 2.85 6.28 -1.67
CA ASN A 85 4.05 6.80 -1.04
C ASN A 85 3.83 8.23 -0.51
N ALA A 86 4.62 8.61 0.50
CA ALA A 86 4.52 9.90 1.17
C ALA A 86 4.67 11.08 0.19
N ASP A 87 5.55 10.97 -0.80
CA ASP A 87 5.80 12.04 -1.76
C ASP A 87 4.63 12.27 -2.71
N SER A 88 4.01 11.19 -3.19
CA SER A 88 2.77 11.28 -3.99
C SER A 88 1.63 11.86 -3.16
N LEU A 89 1.49 11.41 -1.91
CA LEU A 89 0.48 11.94 -0.99
C LEU A 89 0.67 13.42 -0.66
N ALA A 90 1.93 13.87 -0.56
CA ALA A 90 2.24 15.29 -0.30
C ALA A 90 2.13 16.18 -1.54
N THR A 91 1.97 15.65 -2.74
CA THR A 91 1.99 16.42 -3.99
C THR A 91 0.70 16.31 -4.79
N TRP A 92 0.59 15.33 -5.66
CA TRP A 92 -0.47 15.24 -6.67
C TRP A 92 -1.68 14.41 -6.24
N PHE A 93 -1.47 13.42 -5.35
CA PHE A 93 -2.50 12.45 -4.98
C PHE A 93 -3.74 13.09 -4.29
N PRO A 94 -3.61 14.13 -3.42
CA PRO A 94 -4.78 14.80 -2.83
C PRO A 94 -5.73 15.39 -3.86
N ALA A 95 -5.19 15.96 -4.95
CA ALA A 95 -6.03 16.50 -6.03
C ALA A 95 -6.80 15.39 -6.77
N ALA A 96 -6.16 14.24 -6.99
CA ALA A 96 -6.83 13.09 -7.59
C ALA A 96 -7.93 12.52 -6.66
N MET A 97 -7.67 12.45 -5.35
CA MET A 97 -8.68 12.05 -4.37
C MET A 97 -9.87 13.02 -4.33
N ALA A 98 -9.61 14.31 -4.38
CA ALA A 98 -10.68 15.33 -4.37
C ALA A 98 -11.59 15.16 -5.58
N GLN A 99 -11.02 14.90 -6.77
CA GLN A 99 -11.78 14.66 -7.98
C GLN A 99 -12.60 13.34 -7.91
N ALA A 100 -12.02 12.26 -7.40
CA ALA A 100 -12.74 10.99 -7.22
C ALA A 100 -13.76 11.05 -6.08
N GLY A 101 -13.55 11.90 -5.08
CA GLY A 101 -14.43 12.10 -3.92
C GLY A 101 -15.67 12.95 -4.22
N GLU A 102 -15.87 13.42 -5.45
CA GLU A 102 -17.14 14.02 -5.88
C GLU A 102 -18.30 13.02 -5.81
N ASP A 103 -18.01 11.71 -5.88
CA ASP A 103 -18.98 10.68 -5.59
C ASP A 103 -19.03 10.39 -4.07
N PRO A 104 -20.12 10.74 -3.37
CA PRO A 104 -20.26 10.55 -1.93
C PRO A 104 -20.32 9.08 -1.51
N SER A 105 -20.45 8.15 -2.46
CA SER A 105 -20.41 6.71 -2.19
C SER A 105 -18.99 6.16 -2.05
N ILE A 106 -17.94 6.96 -2.33
CA ILE A 106 -16.55 6.54 -2.25
C ILE A 106 -15.88 7.12 -1.01
N THR A 107 -15.22 6.26 -0.24
CA THR A 107 -14.32 6.64 0.86
C THR A 107 -12.95 6.02 0.64
N PHE A 108 -11.90 6.74 1.04
CA PHE A 108 -10.53 6.29 0.88
C PHE A 108 -9.94 5.79 2.19
N ASP A 109 -9.29 4.63 2.13
CA ASP A 109 -8.46 4.08 3.20
C ASP A 109 -7.00 4.10 2.73
N ILE A 110 -6.24 5.10 3.20
CA ILE A 110 -4.91 5.37 2.69
C ILE A 110 -3.85 4.67 3.53
N HIS A 111 -3.10 3.79 2.89
CA HIS A 111 -1.95 3.10 3.48
C HIS A 111 -0.66 3.74 2.95
N VAL A 112 0.06 4.43 3.83
CA VAL A 112 1.33 5.06 3.45
C VAL A 112 2.47 4.04 3.58
N GLU A 113 3.16 3.79 2.46
CA GLU A 113 4.32 2.90 2.41
C GLU A 113 5.38 3.49 1.44
N ASP A 114 6.61 3.05 1.52
CA ASP A 114 7.66 3.43 0.58
C ASP A 114 7.34 2.96 -0.85
N GLN A 115 7.73 3.73 -1.85
CA GLN A 115 7.43 3.47 -3.27
C GLN A 115 7.98 2.13 -3.78
N ASP A 116 9.09 1.66 -3.20
CA ASP A 116 9.70 0.37 -3.56
C ASP A 116 9.00 -0.81 -2.84
N HIS A 117 8.10 -0.53 -1.89
CA HIS A 117 7.41 -1.52 -1.07
C HIS A 117 5.88 -1.50 -1.20
N SER A 118 5.30 -0.47 -1.82
CA SER A 118 3.84 -0.32 -1.96
C SER A 118 3.19 -1.53 -2.68
N ALA A 119 3.89 -2.17 -3.63
CA ALA A 119 3.40 -3.36 -4.31
C ALA A 119 3.21 -4.57 -3.36
N ASN A 120 3.88 -4.61 -2.20
CA ASN A 120 3.68 -5.68 -1.22
C ASN A 120 2.30 -5.60 -0.58
N LEU A 121 1.76 -4.39 -0.38
CA LEU A 121 0.40 -4.21 0.13
C LEU A 121 -0.65 -4.85 -0.80
N LEU A 122 -0.43 -4.80 -2.13
CA LEU A 122 -1.26 -5.51 -3.12
C LEU A 122 -1.10 -7.04 -2.99
N ARG A 123 0.15 -7.53 -2.88
CA ARG A 123 0.42 -8.98 -2.72
C ARG A 123 -0.21 -9.52 -1.44
N GLU A 124 -0.22 -8.72 -0.39
CA GLU A 124 -0.84 -9.03 0.91
C GLU A 124 -2.36 -8.84 0.92
N GLY A 125 -2.96 -8.35 -0.17
CA GLY A 125 -4.41 -8.09 -0.24
C GLY A 125 -4.89 -6.99 0.71
N ARG A 126 -3.98 -6.17 1.23
CA ARG A 126 -4.30 -5.07 2.17
C ARG A 126 -4.87 -3.86 1.46
N VAL A 127 -4.51 -3.68 0.20
CA VAL A 127 -5.00 -2.60 -0.65
C VAL A 127 -5.46 -3.15 -2.00
N MET A 128 -6.31 -2.41 -2.67
CA MET A 128 -6.88 -2.75 -3.98
C MET A 128 -6.13 -2.08 -5.12
N ALA A 129 -5.50 -0.95 -4.83
CA ALA A 129 -4.63 -0.23 -5.75
C ALA A 129 -3.39 0.27 -5.00
N ALA A 130 -2.28 0.46 -5.72
CA ALA A 130 -1.08 1.05 -5.13
C ALA A 130 -0.36 1.93 -6.15
N VAL A 131 0.13 3.06 -5.67
CA VAL A 131 1.11 3.88 -6.39
C VAL A 131 2.49 3.35 -6.05
N THR A 132 3.19 2.81 -7.06
CA THR A 132 4.47 2.13 -6.89
C THR A 132 5.48 2.54 -7.96
N ALA A 133 6.75 2.40 -7.67
CA ALA A 133 7.83 2.52 -8.65
C ALA A 133 8.18 1.17 -9.30
N ASP A 134 7.63 0.06 -8.82
CA ASP A 134 7.83 -1.27 -9.37
C ASP A 134 6.97 -1.45 -10.64
N PRO A 135 7.57 -1.63 -11.83
CA PRO A 135 6.83 -1.84 -13.06
C PRO A 135 6.28 -3.28 -13.20
N GLN A 136 6.64 -4.18 -12.31
CA GLN A 136 6.20 -5.58 -12.40
C GLN A 136 4.76 -5.72 -11.90
N PRO A 137 3.85 -6.28 -12.71
CA PRO A 137 2.47 -6.47 -12.29
C PRO A 137 2.38 -7.47 -11.15
N VAL A 138 1.56 -7.16 -10.16
CA VAL A 138 1.12 -8.15 -9.17
C VAL A 138 0.04 -9.01 -9.82
N GLN A 139 0.05 -10.31 -9.56
CA GLN A 139 -0.94 -11.24 -10.11
C GLN A 139 -2.37 -10.74 -9.83
N GLY A 140 -3.19 -10.67 -10.87
CA GLY A 140 -4.56 -10.15 -10.81
C GLY A 140 -4.66 -8.61 -10.84
N CYS A 141 -3.54 -7.89 -10.99
CA CYS A 141 -3.53 -6.44 -11.08
C CYS A 141 -3.04 -5.98 -12.47
N GLN A 142 -3.54 -4.82 -12.90
CA GLN A 142 -3.03 -4.11 -14.08
C GLN A 142 -2.06 -3.02 -13.65
N VAL A 143 -1.06 -2.75 -14.49
CA VAL A 143 -0.12 -1.64 -14.29
C VAL A 143 -0.44 -0.54 -15.29
N LEU A 144 -0.72 0.65 -14.78
CA LEU A 144 -0.94 1.86 -15.57
C LEU A 144 0.18 2.86 -15.30
N PRO A 145 0.92 3.30 -16.32
CA PRO A 145 1.97 4.30 -16.14
C PRO A 145 1.33 5.68 -15.85
N LEU A 146 1.68 6.28 -14.72
CA LEU A 146 1.20 7.61 -14.33
C LEU A 146 2.18 8.73 -14.70
N GLY A 147 3.41 8.39 -15.08
CA GLY A 147 4.45 9.35 -15.39
C GLY A 147 5.70 9.19 -14.51
N THR A 148 6.44 10.27 -14.32
CA THR A 148 7.72 10.24 -13.60
C THR A 148 7.78 11.29 -12.52
N LEU A 149 8.05 10.89 -11.29
CA LEU A 149 8.38 11.79 -10.19
C LEU A 149 9.89 12.05 -10.19
N ARG A 150 10.28 13.32 -10.36
CA ARG A 150 11.69 13.72 -10.42
C ARG A 150 12.20 14.19 -9.07
N TYR A 151 13.11 13.44 -8.49
CA TYR A 151 13.82 13.83 -7.27
C TYR A 151 15.06 14.66 -7.61
N ARG A 152 15.32 15.68 -6.81
CA ARG A 152 16.53 16.51 -6.91
C ARG A 152 17.21 16.53 -5.55
N ALA A 153 18.53 16.36 -5.55
CA ALA A 153 19.31 16.60 -4.35
C ALA A 153 19.38 18.10 -4.08
N LEU A 154 18.99 18.51 -2.90
CA LEU A 154 18.96 19.90 -2.47
C LEU A 154 19.77 20.07 -1.19
N ALA A 155 20.41 21.22 -1.05
CA ALA A 155 21.10 21.63 0.16
C ALA A 155 20.99 23.14 0.34
N SER A 156 21.06 23.62 1.58
CA SER A 156 21.10 25.06 1.83
C SER A 156 22.45 25.67 1.38
N PRO A 157 22.51 26.96 1.06
CA PRO A 157 23.76 27.63 0.71
C PRO A 157 24.85 27.47 1.77
N ALA A 158 24.49 27.56 3.05
CA ALA A 158 25.43 27.37 4.17
C ALA A 158 25.96 25.91 4.20
N PHE A 159 25.12 24.92 3.93
CA PHE A 159 25.54 23.52 3.85
C PHE A 159 26.48 23.28 2.66
N MET A 160 26.19 23.89 1.51
CA MET A 160 27.07 23.84 0.33
C MET A 160 28.44 24.44 0.62
N GLN A 161 28.50 25.59 1.25
CA GLN A 161 29.79 26.22 1.65
C GLN A 161 30.57 25.35 2.63
N ARG A 162 29.87 24.73 3.60
CA ARG A 162 30.52 23.94 4.64
C ARG A 162 31.10 22.63 4.13
N PHE A 163 30.36 21.89 3.30
CA PHE A 163 30.69 20.53 2.91
C PHE A 163 31.14 20.38 1.46
N PHE A 164 30.75 21.29 0.58
CA PHE A 164 30.91 21.19 -0.86
C PHE A 164 31.62 22.42 -1.49
N ALA A 165 32.36 23.20 -0.70
CA ALA A 165 33.10 24.37 -1.22
C ALA A 165 34.04 24.04 -2.40
N THR A 166 34.60 22.82 -2.42
CA THR A 166 35.46 22.31 -3.51
C THR A 166 34.74 21.48 -4.54
N GLY A 167 33.39 21.49 -4.51
CA GLY A 167 32.54 20.71 -5.41
C GLY A 167 31.99 19.42 -4.79
N VAL A 168 31.04 18.81 -5.49
CA VAL A 168 30.37 17.56 -5.10
C VAL A 168 31.18 16.38 -5.65
N THR A 169 31.98 15.76 -4.81
CA THR A 169 32.85 14.62 -5.12
C THR A 169 32.57 13.45 -4.18
N ALA A 170 33.14 12.28 -4.44
CA ALA A 170 33.06 11.14 -3.53
C ALA A 170 33.60 11.49 -2.14
N THR A 171 34.70 12.23 -2.07
CA THR A 171 35.34 12.63 -0.80
C THR A 171 34.46 13.60 0.00
N THR A 172 33.87 14.61 -0.66
CA THR A 172 33.01 15.58 0.01
C THR A 172 31.67 14.95 0.42
N LEU A 173 31.08 14.07 -0.39
CA LEU A 173 29.88 13.31 -0.06
C LEU A 173 30.07 12.37 1.13
N ALA A 174 31.27 11.75 1.27
CA ALA A 174 31.56 10.87 2.40
C ALA A 174 31.63 11.60 3.77
N ARG A 175 31.80 12.93 3.77
CA ARG A 175 31.83 13.76 4.97
C ARG A 175 30.54 14.53 5.24
N ALA A 176 29.71 14.70 4.22
CA ALA A 176 28.50 15.47 4.35
C ALA A 176 27.37 14.60 4.93
N PRO A 177 26.71 15.02 6.02
CA PRO A 177 25.54 14.30 6.50
C PRO A 177 24.42 14.33 5.48
N MET A 178 23.64 13.24 5.43
CA MET A 178 22.57 13.07 4.47
C MET A 178 21.27 12.77 5.20
N LEU A 179 20.19 13.46 4.82
CA LEU A 179 18.87 13.17 5.35
C LEU A 179 18.31 11.93 4.66
N VAL A 180 17.88 10.95 5.43
CA VAL A 180 17.25 9.72 4.97
C VAL A 180 15.85 9.65 5.57
N PHE A 181 14.84 9.37 4.75
CA PHE A 181 13.44 9.30 5.21
C PHE A 181 13.23 8.17 6.22
N ASN A 182 13.70 6.98 5.89
CA ASN A 182 13.69 5.83 6.79
C ASN A 182 14.75 4.78 6.37
N ARG A 183 14.88 3.68 7.14
CA ARG A 183 15.87 2.64 6.87
C ARG A 183 15.66 1.86 5.57
N LYS A 184 14.44 1.84 5.05
CA LYS A 184 14.08 1.17 3.78
C LYS A 184 14.41 2.03 2.56
N ASP A 185 14.43 3.37 2.72
CA ASP A 185 14.67 4.31 1.64
C ASP A 185 16.08 4.19 1.07
N ALA A 186 16.15 3.82 -0.21
CA ALA A 186 17.40 3.65 -0.94
C ALA A 186 17.73 4.81 -1.89
N LEU A 187 16.90 5.87 -1.93
CA LEU A 187 17.01 6.96 -2.91
C LEU A 187 18.36 7.67 -2.83
N GLN A 188 18.81 8.02 -1.62
CA GLN A 188 20.07 8.71 -1.37
C GLN A 188 21.26 7.83 -1.74
N ARG A 189 21.22 6.54 -1.40
CA ARG A 189 22.28 5.59 -1.77
C ARG A 189 22.37 5.42 -3.29
N ARG A 190 21.24 5.37 -3.99
CA ARG A 190 21.21 5.33 -5.47
C ARG A 190 21.80 6.61 -6.07
N TYR A 191 21.47 7.78 -5.51
CA TYR A 191 22.03 9.05 -5.93
C TYR A 191 23.55 9.12 -5.76
N VAL A 192 24.07 8.79 -4.56
CA VAL A 192 25.51 8.76 -4.28
C VAL A 192 26.22 7.80 -5.22
N ARG A 193 25.72 6.57 -5.38
CA ARG A 193 26.30 5.57 -6.29
C ARG A 193 26.36 6.06 -7.74
N ARG A 194 25.34 6.79 -8.20
CA ARG A 194 25.32 7.36 -9.54
C ARG A 194 26.41 8.42 -9.77
N ILE A 195 26.69 9.25 -8.75
CA ILE A 195 27.69 10.33 -8.84
C ILE A 195 29.11 9.81 -8.63
N THR A 196 29.30 8.96 -7.65
CA THR A 196 30.63 8.53 -7.22
C THR A 196 31.11 7.25 -7.90
N ARG A 197 30.21 6.50 -8.55
CA ARG A 197 30.43 5.13 -9.03
C ARG A 197 30.92 4.17 -7.93
N SER A 198 30.71 4.55 -6.65
CA SER A 198 31.13 3.83 -5.47
C SER A 198 29.96 3.72 -4.49
N THR A 199 29.98 2.68 -3.65
CA THR A 199 29.10 2.55 -2.49
C THR A 199 29.79 3.22 -1.31
N LEU A 200 29.28 4.39 -0.91
CA LEU A 200 29.65 4.98 0.38
C LEU A 200 28.82 4.31 1.48
N PRO A 201 29.39 4.06 2.67
CA PRO A 201 28.60 3.63 3.81
C PRO A 201 27.56 4.71 4.17
N PRO A 202 26.41 4.32 4.73
CA PRO A 202 25.38 5.26 5.19
C PRO A 202 25.85 6.13 6.32
#